data_ed2eb5a2c4f3c3b82c145aca45668a2e
#
_entry.id   ed2eb5a2c4f3c3b82c145aca45668a2e
#
_cell.length_a   1.000
_cell.length_b   1.000
_cell.length_c   1.000
_cell.angle_alpha   90.00
_cell.angle_beta   90.00
_cell.angle_gamma   90.00
#
_symmetry.space_group_name_H-M   'P 1'
#
loop_
_entity.id
_entity.type
_entity.pdbx_description
1 polymer ?
#
loop_
_entity_poly.entity_id
_entity_poly.type
_entity_poly.pdbx_seq_one_letter_code
_entity_poly.pdbx_strand_id
1 'polypeptide(L)'
;MVHFSGAFAPFLQGGHCYHHSLALRAPASHTTRPMPSLHWIGKDAVVKHHQDVPFHLLEPVPALSAGHAGDSASGNLIVQGDNLLALKALLPRYAGQVKCIYIDPPYNTGNEGWAYNDNVNSPEIRKWLGAVVGKEGETLDRHDRWLCMMYPRLVLLRQFLREDGAIFVSIDDNEVATLRLLMDEIFGAGNFAATFIWEKRTTRENR
;
A
#
# COMPACT_ATOMS: atom_id res chain seq x y z
N MET A 1 9.17 10.41 8.63
CA MET A 1 9.17 9.11 7.95
C MET A 1 8.08 8.29 8.62
N VAL A 2 7.00 8.02 7.92
CA VAL A 2 5.94 7.13 8.43
C VAL A 2 6.34 5.72 8.05
N HIS A 3 6.69 4.91 9.03
CA HIS A 3 7.08 3.52 8.83
C HIS A 3 5.84 2.65 9.05
N PHE A 4 5.34 2.03 8.00
CA PHE A 4 4.34 0.97 8.11
C PHE A 4 5.11 -0.33 8.34
N SER A 5 5.31 -0.68 9.62
CA SER A 5 6.01 -1.90 9.99
C SER A 5 5.10 -3.11 9.86
N GLY A 6 5.22 -3.80 8.74
CA GLY A 6 5.10 -5.24 8.73
C GLY A 6 6.53 -5.76 8.95
N ALA A 7 6.80 -6.53 10.03
CA ALA A 7 8.13 -6.88 10.45
C ALA A 7 8.93 -7.64 9.37
N PHE A 8 10.16 -7.21 9.11
CA PHE A 8 11.12 -7.91 8.27
C PHE A 8 11.58 -9.22 8.94
N ALA A 9 11.34 -10.34 8.31
CA ALA A 9 12.08 -11.56 8.56
C ALA A 9 12.74 -12.05 7.28
N PRO A 10 14.01 -12.49 7.32
CA PRO A 10 14.72 -13.00 6.16
C PRO A 10 14.18 -14.38 5.78
N PHE A 11 13.93 -14.59 4.49
CA PHE A 11 13.31 -15.81 4.04
C PHE A 11 14.14 -16.67 3.11
N LEU A 12 14.19 -17.91 3.44
CA LEU A 12 14.81 -19.02 2.71
C LEU A 12 13.74 -19.98 2.20
N GLN A 13 13.49 -20.06 0.88
CA GLN A 13 13.30 -21.30 0.15
C GLN A 13 13.14 -21.08 -1.36
N GLY A 14 13.95 -21.78 -2.10
CA GLY A 14 14.00 -22.27 -3.46
C GLY A 14 13.01 -21.69 -4.50
N GLY A 15 13.39 -20.61 -5.17
CA GLY A 15 12.79 -20.05 -6.36
C GLY A 15 13.49 -18.74 -6.69
N HIS A 16 13.69 -18.43 -7.97
CA HIS A 16 14.14 -17.11 -8.36
C HIS A 16 13.02 -16.12 -8.04
N CYS A 17 13.05 -15.52 -6.87
CA CYS A 17 12.11 -14.45 -6.53
C CYS A 17 12.78 -13.13 -6.94
N TYR A 18 12.24 -12.49 -7.97
CA TYR A 18 12.56 -11.11 -8.28
C TYR A 18 11.65 -10.21 -7.45
N HIS A 19 12.23 -9.21 -6.81
CA HIS A 19 11.48 -8.14 -6.20
C HIS A 19 11.45 -6.95 -7.17
N HIS A 20 10.26 -6.44 -7.40
CA HIS A 20 10.05 -5.25 -8.20
C HIS A 20 9.77 -4.07 -7.27
N SER A 21 10.36 -2.93 -7.54
CA SER A 21 9.96 -1.67 -6.93
C SER A 21 9.51 -0.71 -8.03
N LEU A 22 8.23 -0.39 -8.02
CA LEU A 22 7.64 0.58 -8.93
C LEU A 22 7.82 1.98 -8.35
N ALA A 23 8.37 2.89 -9.14
CA ALA A 23 8.49 4.30 -8.77
C ALA A 23 7.60 5.15 -9.66
N LEU A 24 6.76 5.98 -9.05
CA LEU A 24 5.91 6.94 -9.74
C LEU A 24 6.07 8.34 -9.14
N ARG A 25 5.94 9.34 -9.99
CA ARG A 25 5.89 10.75 -9.58
C ARG A 25 4.47 11.14 -9.18
N ALA A 26 4.35 12.21 -8.42
CA ALA A 26 3.08 12.86 -8.21
C ALA A 26 2.47 13.30 -9.56
N PRO A 27 1.15 13.22 -9.76
CA PRO A 27 0.53 13.66 -10.99
C PRO A 27 0.67 15.16 -11.17
N ALA A 28 1.31 15.58 -12.25
CA ALA A 28 1.21 16.96 -12.71
C ALA A 28 -0.24 17.22 -13.13
N SER A 29 -0.73 18.44 -12.84
CA SER A 29 -2.12 18.83 -13.05
C SER A 29 -2.63 18.48 -14.45
N HIS A 30 -3.73 17.70 -14.49
CA HIS A 30 -4.71 17.53 -15.56
C HIS A 30 -4.22 17.40 -17.00
N THR A 31 -3.87 16.20 -17.43
CA THR A 31 -4.02 15.81 -18.83
C THR A 31 -5.19 14.84 -18.95
N THR A 32 -6.23 15.27 -19.65
CA THR A 32 -7.46 14.49 -19.95
C THR A 32 -7.22 13.45 -21.06
N ARG A 33 -6.17 12.61 -20.94
CA ARG A 33 -6.07 11.44 -21.80
C ARG A 33 -6.97 10.35 -21.22
N PRO A 34 -7.78 9.67 -22.07
CA PRO A 34 -8.51 8.49 -21.62
C PRO A 34 -7.50 7.47 -21.10
N MET A 35 -7.58 7.16 -19.82
CA MET A 35 -6.72 6.20 -19.16
C MET A 35 -7.36 4.82 -19.28
N PRO A 36 -6.59 3.75 -19.55
CA PRO A 36 -7.11 2.42 -19.39
C PRO A 36 -7.57 2.22 -17.95
N SER A 37 -8.80 1.74 -17.77
CA SER A 37 -9.31 1.44 -16.43
C SER A 37 -9.25 -0.06 -16.20
N LEU A 38 -8.71 -0.44 -15.06
CA LEU A 38 -8.69 -1.82 -14.61
C LEU A 38 -10.06 -2.17 -14.02
N HIS A 39 -10.66 -3.26 -14.46
CA HIS A 39 -11.93 -3.77 -13.93
C HIS A 39 -11.68 -5.04 -13.11
N TRP A 40 -12.27 -5.10 -11.92
CA TRP A 40 -12.27 -6.28 -11.04
C TRP A 40 -13.57 -6.33 -10.25
N ILE A 41 -13.89 -7.50 -9.69
CA ILE A 41 -15.08 -7.67 -8.85
C ILE A 41 -14.90 -6.90 -7.53
N GLY A 42 -15.88 -6.07 -7.17
CA GLY A 42 -15.84 -5.24 -5.96
C GLY A 42 -15.26 -3.83 -6.16
N LYS A 43 -14.82 -3.46 -7.38
CA LYS A 43 -14.28 -2.12 -7.66
C LYS A 43 -15.25 -1.02 -7.26
N ASP A 44 -16.53 -1.13 -7.64
CA ASP A 44 -17.53 -0.09 -7.41
C ASP A 44 -17.75 0.20 -5.92
N ALA A 45 -17.59 -0.83 -5.07
CA ALA A 45 -17.70 -0.68 -3.63
C ALA A 45 -16.50 0.05 -3.00
N VAL A 46 -15.29 -0.07 -3.59
CA VAL A 46 -14.07 0.49 -2.98
C VAL A 46 -13.61 1.79 -3.59
N VAL A 47 -14.07 2.14 -4.80
CA VAL A 47 -13.59 3.32 -5.54
C VAL A 47 -13.79 4.63 -4.76
N LYS A 48 -14.86 4.74 -3.97
CA LYS A 48 -15.15 5.89 -3.12
C LYS A 48 -14.93 5.63 -1.63
N HIS A 49 -14.59 4.40 -1.25
CA HIS A 49 -14.49 4.01 0.16
C HIS A 49 -13.51 4.87 0.97
N HIS A 50 -12.44 5.38 0.36
CA HIS A 50 -11.52 6.31 1.01
C HIS A 50 -12.19 7.61 1.50
N GLN A 51 -13.36 7.98 0.96
CA GLN A 51 -14.15 9.14 1.40
C GLN A 51 -14.97 8.80 2.65
N ASP A 52 -15.48 7.55 2.74
CA ASP A 52 -16.33 7.07 3.81
C ASP A 52 -15.55 6.69 5.08
N VAL A 53 -14.22 6.50 4.94
CA VAL A 53 -13.35 6.23 6.09
C VAL A 53 -13.40 7.40 7.07
N PRO A 54 -13.79 7.16 8.34
CA PRO A 54 -13.92 8.24 9.32
C PRO A 54 -12.55 8.79 9.71
N PHE A 55 -12.53 10.08 10.09
CA PHE A 55 -11.36 10.68 10.72
C PHE A 55 -11.26 10.24 12.17
N HIS A 56 -10.13 9.67 12.53
CA HIS A 56 -9.80 9.32 13.91
C HIS A 56 -8.78 10.29 14.49
N LEU A 57 -8.80 10.47 15.80
CA LEU A 57 -7.75 11.18 16.51
C LEU A 57 -6.58 10.23 16.77
N LEU A 58 -5.37 10.72 16.59
CA LEU A 58 -4.16 10.03 17.00
C LEU A 58 -3.91 10.32 18.46
N GLU A 59 -3.81 9.27 19.26
CA GLU A 59 -3.51 9.36 20.69
C GLU A 59 -2.01 9.21 20.93
N PRO A 60 -1.34 10.20 21.55
CA PRO A 60 0.06 10.06 21.87
C PRO A 60 0.27 9.00 22.96
N VAL A 61 1.32 8.18 22.81
CA VAL A 61 1.74 7.19 23.81
C VAL A 61 3.08 7.63 24.42
N PRO A 62 3.07 8.45 25.50
CA PRO A 62 4.29 9.03 26.07
C PRO A 62 5.32 7.98 26.49
N ALA A 63 4.85 6.82 27.00
CA ALA A 63 5.71 5.72 27.43
C ALA A 63 6.53 5.08 26.30
N LEU A 64 6.08 5.24 25.04
CA LEU A 64 6.74 4.70 23.84
C LEU A 64 7.39 5.82 23.00
N SER A 65 7.28 7.08 23.45
CA SER A 65 7.81 8.23 22.74
C SER A 65 9.19 8.61 23.27
N ALA A 66 10.14 8.88 22.38
CA ALA A 66 11.44 9.41 22.73
C ALA A 66 11.36 10.94 22.85
N GLY A 67 12.00 11.51 23.89
CA GLY A 67 12.03 12.94 24.17
C GLY A 67 11.12 13.34 25.34
N HIS A 68 11.28 14.58 25.82
CA HIS A 68 10.45 15.12 26.89
C HIS A 68 9.20 15.79 26.30
N ALA A 69 8.12 15.84 27.09
CA ALA A 69 6.90 16.54 26.68
C ALA A 69 7.24 18.00 26.33
N GLY A 70 7.08 18.37 25.06
CA GLY A 70 7.45 19.69 24.54
C GLY A 70 8.68 19.71 23.64
N ASP A 71 9.43 18.63 23.55
CA ASP A 71 10.55 18.50 22.63
C ASP A 71 10.04 18.20 21.21
N SER A 72 9.90 19.23 20.41
CA SER A 72 9.52 19.11 18.99
C SER A 72 10.65 18.55 18.10
N ALA A 73 11.70 18.03 18.73
CA ALA A 73 13.02 17.89 18.11
C ALA A 73 13.17 16.77 17.10
N SER A 74 12.42 15.66 17.17
CA SER A 74 12.67 14.55 16.23
C SER A 74 11.88 14.63 14.93
N GLY A 75 10.70 15.22 14.94
CA GLY A 75 9.80 15.25 13.75
C GLY A 75 9.36 13.88 13.25
N ASN A 76 9.82 12.79 13.87
CA ASN A 76 9.49 11.43 13.51
C ASN A 76 8.18 10.99 14.19
N LEU A 77 7.38 10.20 13.46
CA LEU A 77 6.10 9.69 13.95
C LEU A 77 5.98 8.21 13.61
N ILE A 78 5.62 7.40 14.61
CA ILE A 78 5.21 6.00 14.43
C ILE A 78 3.73 5.94 14.80
N VAL A 79 2.91 5.45 13.88
CA VAL A 79 1.47 5.28 14.09
C VAL A 79 1.15 3.80 14.11
N GLN A 80 0.55 3.33 15.20
CA GLN A 80 0.11 1.94 15.34
C GLN A 80 -1.40 1.84 15.16
N GLY A 81 -1.86 0.92 14.31
CA GLY A 81 -3.27 0.67 14.05
C GLY A 81 -3.53 0.22 12.62
N ASP A 82 -4.81 0.16 12.24
CA ASP A 82 -5.19 -0.07 10.85
C ASP A 82 -4.67 1.06 9.96
N ASN A 83 -3.94 0.70 8.90
CA ASN A 83 -3.25 1.68 8.08
C ASN A 83 -4.20 2.56 7.26
N LEU A 84 -5.40 2.09 6.90
CA LEU A 84 -6.40 2.89 6.18
C LEU A 84 -6.96 3.98 7.09
N LEU A 85 -7.25 3.65 8.36
CA LEU A 85 -7.68 4.60 9.38
C LEU A 85 -6.56 5.59 9.73
N ALA A 86 -5.32 5.08 9.87
CA ALA A 86 -4.15 5.90 10.16
C ALA A 86 -3.88 6.92 9.05
N LEU A 87 -3.94 6.51 7.78
CA LEU A 87 -3.81 7.41 6.64
C LEU A 87 -4.88 8.50 6.69
N LYS A 88 -6.14 8.13 6.93
CA LYS A 88 -7.22 9.11 7.02
C LYS A 88 -7.00 10.10 8.15
N ALA A 89 -6.54 9.63 9.33
CA ALA A 89 -6.25 10.48 10.49
C ALA A 89 -5.09 11.45 10.25
N LEU A 90 -4.08 11.05 9.47
CA LEU A 90 -2.92 11.87 9.15
C LEU A 90 -3.17 12.90 8.04
N LEU A 91 -4.16 12.65 7.18
CA LEU A 91 -4.40 13.44 5.98
C LEU A 91 -4.57 14.94 6.25
N PRO A 92 -5.33 15.40 7.27
CA PRO A 92 -5.52 16.83 7.51
C PRO A 92 -4.21 17.59 7.78
N ARG A 93 -3.20 16.90 8.30
CA ARG A 93 -1.91 17.49 8.65
C ARG A 93 -0.88 17.38 7.54
N TYR A 94 -0.89 16.32 6.76
CA TYR A 94 0.20 15.97 5.84
C TYR A 94 -0.19 15.92 4.36
N ALA A 95 -1.44 16.29 4.00
CA ALA A 95 -1.86 16.34 2.60
C ALA A 95 -0.93 17.25 1.78
N GLY A 96 -0.44 16.76 0.63
CA GLY A 96 0.44 17.47 -0.26
C GLY A 96 1.82 17.84 0.33
N GLN A 97 2.27 17.17 1.41
CA GLN A 97 3.52 17.54 2.09
C GLN A 97 4.59 16.44 2.02
N VAL A 98 4.23 15.22 1.64
CA VAL A 98 5.15 14.08 1.64
C VAL A 98 5.91 14.02 0.33
N LYS A 99 7.24 14.09 0.42
CA LYS A 99 8.12 14.05 -0.76
C LYS A 99 8.40 12.64 -1.24
N CYS A 100 8.49 11.67 -0.33
CA CYS A 100 8.79 10.29 -0.65
C CYS A 100 7.89 9.36 0.17
N ILE A 101 7.20 8.46 -0.50
CA ILE A 101 6.45 7.38 0.10
C ILE A 101 7.10 6.06 -0.32
N TYR A 102 7.33 5.17 0.64
CA TYR A 102 7.70 3.79 0.37
C TYR A 102 6.70 2.87 1.06
N ILE A 103 6.19 1.91 0.32
CA ILE A 103 5.30 0.87 0.86
C ILE A 103 5.75 -0.51 0.41
N ASP A 104 5.51 -1.48 1.28
CA ASP A 104 5.79 -2.90 1.08
C ASP A 104 4.50 -3.67 1.41
N PRO A 105 3.54 -3.74 0.45
CA PRO A 105 2.26 -4.39 0.67
C PRO A 105 2.39 -5.91 0.63
N PRO A 106 1.36 -6.68 1.05
CA PRO A 106 1.31 -8.12 0.85
C PRO A 106 1.50 -8.48 -0.63
N TYR A 107 2.35 -9.46 -0.92
CA TYR A 107 2.67 -9.88 -2.29
C TYR A 107 1.64 -10.84 -2.89
N ASN A 108 0.69 -11.29 -2.08
CA ASN A 108 -0.41 -12.17 -2.53
C ASN A 108 0.08 -13.49 -3.12
N THR A 109 1.14 -14.06 -2.55
CA THR A 109 1.79 -15.29 -3.06
C THR A 109 0.94 -16.55 -2.92
N GLY A 110 -0.14 -16.50 -2.13
CA GLY A 110 -1.01 -17.64 -1.86
C GLY A 110 -0.47 -18.61 -0.78
N ASN A 111 0.68 -18.33 -0.18
CA ASN A 111 1.26 -19.15 0.89
C ASN A 111 0.61 -18.82 2.24
N GLU A 112 -0.34 -19.66 2.67
CA GLU A 112 -1.14 -19.42 3.88
C GLU A 112 -0.46 -19.85 5.21
N GLY A 113 0.72 -20.44 5.18
CA GLY A 113 1.33 -21.11 6.33
C GLY A 113 2.37 -20.33 7.13
N TRP A 114 2.57 -19.05 6.88
CA TRP A 114 3.69 -18.28 7.42
C TRP A 114 3.32 -17.29 8.53
N ALA A 115 4.30 -17.00 9.40
CA ALA A 115 4.20 -16.01 10.48
C ALA A 115 3.86 -14.59 9.96
N TYR A 116 4.10 -14.34 8.70
CA TYR A 116 3.62 -13.19 7.92
C TYR A 116 2.53 -13.67 6.98
N ASN A 117 1.31 -13.23 7.26
CA ASN A 117 0.18 -13.48 6.38
C ASN A 117 0.30 -12.56 5.15
N ASP A 118 1.05 -13.03 4.16
CA ASP A 118 1.19 -12.38 2.84
C ASP A 118 -0.13 -12.46 2.05
N ASN A 119 -1.15 -13.05 2.66
CA ASN A 119 -2.42 -13.32 2.05
C ASN A 119 -3.45 -12.28 2.51
N VAL A 120 -4.11 -11.64 1.56
CA VAL A 120 -5.29 -10.78 1.77
C VAL A 120 -6.50 -11.56 2.33
N ASN A 121 -6.25 -12.66 3.00
CA ASN A 121 -7.24 -13.61 3.50
C ASN A 121 -7.31 -13.63 5.03
N SER A 122 -6.71 -12.65 5.72
CA SER A 122 -6.82 -12.55 7.17
C SER A 122 -8.28 -12.36 7.61
N PRO A 123 -8.68 -12.83 8.81
CA PRO A 123 -10.03 -12.62 9.32
C PRO A 123 -10.48 -11.16 9.33
N GLU A 124 -9.55 -10.23 9.60
CA GLU A 124 -9.78 -8.80 9.61
C GLU A 124 -10.09 -8.27 8.21
N ILE A 125 -9.30 -8.67 7.21
CA ILE A 125 -9.52 -8.27 5.81
C ILE A 125 -10.80 -8.89 5.27
N ARG A 126 -11.09 -10.16 5.59
CA ARG A 126 -12.38 -10.78 5.21
C ARG A 126 -13.57 -10.06 5.82
N LYS A 127 -13.50 -9.70 7.10
CA LYS A 127 -14.54 -8.93 7.78
C LYS A 127 -14.72 -7.56 7.13
N TRP A 128 -13.63 -6.89 6.82
CA TRP A 128 -13.64 -5.60 6.14
C TRP A 128 -14.24 -5.71 4.73
N LEU A 129 -13.80 -6.69 3.92
CA LEU A 129 -14.35 -6.93 2.58
C LEU A 129 -15.85 -7.25 2.64
N GLY A 130 -16.29 -8.09 3.57
CA GLY A 130 -17.71 -8.39 3.79
C GLY A 130 -18.53 -7.16 4.15
N ALA A 131 -17.95 -6.23 4.91
CA ALA A 131 -18.62 -4.98 5.27
C ALA A 131 -18.69 -3.97 4.12
N VAL A 132 -17.65 -3.91 3.26
CA VAL A 132 -17.50 -2.90 2.20
C VAL A 132 -18.04 -3.40 0.86
N VAL A 133 -17.72 -4.63 0.49
CA VAL A 133 -18.10 -5.25 -0.80
C VAL A 133 -19.39 -6.04 -0.70
N GLY A 134 -19.77 -6.47 0.51
CA GLY A 134 -21.00 -7.22 0.75
C GLY A 134 -20.88 -8.68 0.29
N LYS A 135 -22.00 -9.25 -0.23
CA LYS A 135 -22.08 -10.68 -0.61
C LYS A 135 -21.05 -11.08 -1.69
N GLU A 136 -20.70 -10.16 -2.57
CA GLU A 136 -19.69 -10.42 -3.60
C GLU A 136 -18.29 -10.63 -3.00
N GLY A 137 -18.04 -10.12 -1.78
CA GLY A 137 -16.77 -10.31 -1.06
C GLY A 137 -16.43 -11.76 -0.74
N GLU A 138 -17.42 -12.66 -0.72
CA GLU A 138 -17.20 -14.09 -0.48
C GLU A 138 -16.71 -14.84 -1.73
N THR A 139 -17.01 -14.33 -2.92
CA THR A 139 -16.68 -14.95 -4.22
C THR A 139 -15.45 -14.36 -4.88
N LEU A 140 -14.87 -13.32 -4.31
CA LEU A 140 -13.66 -12.68 -4.83
C LEU A 140 -12.50 -13.67 -4.93
N ASP A 141 -11.83 -13.68 -6.06
CA ASP A 141 -10.53 -14.34 -6.13
C ASP A 141 -9.46 -13.56 -5.32
N ARG A 142 -8.24 -14.10 -5.26
CA ARG A 142 -7.16 -13.47 -4.47
C ARG A 142 -6.74 -12.11 -5.05
N HIS A 143 -6.76 -11.95 -6.37
CA HIS A 143 -6.37 -10.70 -7.04
C HIS A 143 -7.42 -9.61 -6.83
N ASP A 144 -8.71 -9.95 -6.95
CA ASP A 144 -9.80 -9.02 -6.67
C ASP A 144 -9.77 -8.51 -5.23
N ARG A 145 -9.54 -9.42 -4.25
CA ARG A 145 -9.39 -9.04 -2.83
C ARG A 145 -8.22 -8.10 -2.62
N TRP A 146 -7.08 -8.40 -3.26
CA TRP A 146 -5.89 -7.57 -3.16
C TRP A 146 -6.14 -6.17 -3.73
N LEU A 147 -6.77 -6.08 -4.89
CA LEU A 147 -7.14 -4.81 -5.52
C LEU A 147 -8.12 -4.00 -4.66
N CYS A 148 -9.14 -4.64 -4.10
CA CYS A 148 -10.07 -3.99 -3.17
C CYS A 148 -9.37 -3.43 -1.94
N MET A 149 -8.40 -4.15 -1.39
CA MET A 149 -7.61 -3.73 -0.25
C MET A 149 -6.67 -2.56 -0.61
N MET A 150 -5.99 -2.62 -1.75
CA MET A 150 -4.98 -1.65 -2.14
C MET A 150 -5.56 -0.33 -2.64
N TYR A 151 -6.66 -0.36 -3.39
CA TYR A 151 -7.21 0.81 -4.07
C TYR A 151 -7.43 2.01 -3.14
N PRO A 152 -8.21 1.93 -2.06
CA PRO A 152 -8.48 3.07 -1.19
C PRO A 152 -7.22 3.59 -0.48
N ARG A 153 -6.26 2.72 -0.20
CA ARG A 153 -4.97 3.08 0.40
C ARG A 153 -4.11 3.89 -0.56
N LEU A 154 -3.99 3.45 -1.80
CA LEU A 154 -3.23 4.15 -2.84
C LEU A 154 -3.85 5.51 -3.17
N VAL A 155 -5.19 5.61 -3.19
CA VAL A 155 -5.89 6.88 -3.40
C VAL A 155 -5.60 7.87 -2.26
N LEU A 156 -5.58 7.40 -1.00
CA LEU A 156 -5.17 8.26 0.12
C LEU A 156 -3.69 8.63 0.02
N LEU A 157 -2.79 7.67 -0.24
CA LEU A 157 -1.35 7.93 -0.37
C LEU A 157 -1.05 8.97 -1.45
N ARG A 158 -1.78 8.96 -2.57
CA ARG A 158 -1.66 10.00 -3.59
C ARG A 158 -1.92 11.40 -3.03
N GLN A 159 -2.88 11.54 -2.11
CA GLN A 159 -3.22 12.84 -1.52
C GLN A 159 -2.12 13.38 -0.59
N PHE A 160 -1.24 12.52 -0.08
CA PHE A 160 -0.09 12.94 0.72
C PHE A 160 1.06 13.50 -0.10
N LEU A 161 1.19 13.05 -1.36
CA LEU A 161 2.34 13.42 -2.18
C LEU A 161 2.34 14.90 -2.55
N ARG A 162 3.53 15.50 -2.44
CA ARG A 162 3.85 16.80 -3.04
C ARG A 162 3.89 16.66 -4.57
N GLU A 163 3.77 17.77 -5.29
CA GLU A 163 3.89 17.80 -6.76
C GLU A 163 5.25 17.28 -7.25
N ASP A 164 6.32 17.49 -6.47
CA ASP A 164 7.68 16.98 -6.73
C ASP A 164 7.99 15.67 -5.99
N GLY A 165 6.96 15.01 -5.47
CA GLY A 165 7.08 13.77 -4.69
C GLY A 165 7.06 12.51 -5.55
N ALA A 166 7.48 11.39 -4.94
CA ALA A 166 7.44 10.07 -5.56
C ALA A 166 6.98 9.00 -4.58
N ILE A 167 6.32 7.97 -5.10
CA ILE A 167 5.96 6.76 -4.37
C ILE A 167 6.73 5.56 -4.93
N PHE A 168 7.24 4.73 -4.04
CA PHE A 168 7.91 3.48 -4.33
C PHE A 168 7.13 2.35 -3.70
N VAL A 169 6.86 1.30 -4.47
CA VAL A 169 6.10 0.13 -4.01
C VAL A 169 6.90 -1.12 -4.30
N SER A 170 7.30 -1.86 -3.27
CA SER A 170 7.89 -3.19 -3.42
C SER A 170 6.80 -4.21 -3.70
N ILE A 171 7.05 -5.11 -4.63
CA ILE A 171 6.12 -6.18 -5.02
C ILE A 171 6.90 -7.32 -5.68
N ASP A 172 6.29 -8.48 -5.83
CA ASP A 172 6.84 -9.58 -6.59
C ASP A 172 6.11 -9.83 -7.92
N ASP A 173 6.48 -10.88 -8.62
CA ASP A 173 5.90 -11.26 -9.91
C ASP A 173 4.40 -11.56 -9.86
N ASN A 174 3.83 -11.89 -8.67
CA ASN A 174 2.40 -12.24 -8.57
C ASN A 174 1.49 -11.04 -8.86
N GLU A 175 1.86 -9.84 -8.36
CA GLU A 175 1.00 -8.66 -8.45
C GLU A 175 1.65 -7.47 -9.18
N VAL A 176 2.88 -7.58 -9.69
CA VAL A 176 3.55 -6.43 -10.33
C VAL A 176 2.76 -5.88 -11.53
N ALA A 177 2.19 -6.74 -12.36
CA ALA A 177 1.41 -6.32 -13.53
C ALA A 177 0.10 -5.63 -13.12
N THR A 178 -0.61 -6.21 -12.15
CA THR A 178 -1.86 -5.71 -11.60
C THR A 178 -1.65 -4.39 -10.89
N LEU A 179 -0.62 -4.33 -10.03
CA LEU A 179 -0.21 -3.10 -9.36
C LEU A 179 0.14 -1.98 -10.36
N ARG A 180 0.87 -2.30 -11.43
CA ARG A 180 1.22 -1.31 -12.45
C ARG A 180 -0.03 -0.67 -13.05
N LEU A 181 -1.02 -1.47 -13.46
CA LEU A 181 -2.28 -0.95 -14.01
C LEU A 181 -3.06 -0.12 -12.99
N LEU A 182 -3.10 -0.57 -11.74
CA LEU A 182 -3.74 0.14 -10.65
C LEU A 182 -3.08 1.50 -10.37
N MET A 183 -1.75 1.53 -10.36
CA MET A 183 -0.98 2.76 -10.19
C MET A 183 -1.15 3.71 -11.38
N ASP A 184 -1.21 3.20 -12.61
CA ASP A 184 -1.47 4.01 -13.80
C ASP A 184 -2.86 4.66 -13.72
N GLU A 185 -3.88 3.95 -13.23
CA GLU A 185 -5.23 4.50 -13.03
C GLU A 185 -5.25 5.61 -11.96
N ILE A 186 -4.57 5.39 -10.83
CA ILE A 186 -4.63 6.31 -9.69
C ILE A 186 -3.70 7.51 -9.87
N PHE A 187 -2.46 7.27 -10.29
CA PHE A 187 -1.42 8.30 -10.38
C PHE A 187 -1.25 8.87 -11.78
N GLY A 188 -1.75 8.19 -12.80
CA GLY A 188 -1.58 8.53 -14.20
C GLY A 188 -0.38 7.83 -14.84
N ALA A 189 -0.59 7.16 -15.98
CA ALA A 189 0.45 6.39 -16.67
C ALA A 189 1.69 7.23 -17.07
N GLY A 190 1.50 8.53 -17.36
CA GLY A 190 2.58 9.45 -17.68
C GLY A 190 3.52 9.76 -16.51
N ASN A 191 3.13 9.41 -15.28
CA ASN A 191 3.92 9.64 -14.07
C ASN A 191 4.76 8.45 -13.65
N PHE A 192 4.68 7.34 -14.36
CA PHE A 192 5.54 6.20 -14.14
C PHE A 192 7.00 6.57 -14.41
N ALA A 193 7.87 6.32 -13.46
CA ALA A 193 9.29 6.64 -13.56
C ALA A 193 10.14 5.42 -13.96
N ALA A 194 10.07 4.35 -13.19
CA ALA A 194 10.88 3.16 -13.42
C ALA A 194 10.36 1.92 -12.66
N THR A 195 10.80 0.75 -13.10
CA THR A 195 10.78 -0.49 -12.33
C THR A 195 12.22 -0.84 -12.01
N PHE A 196 12.51 -1.07 -10.72
CA PHE A 196 13.77 -1.61 -10.25
C PHE A 196 13.59 -3.10 -9.99
N ILE A 197 14.41 -3.92 -10.60
CA ILE A 197 14.39 -5.36 -10.40
C ILE A 197 15.59 -5.71 -9.50
N TRP A 198 15.29 -6.34 -8.38
CA TRP A 198 16.30 -6.78 -7.42
C TRP A 198 16.42 -8.30 -7.45
N GLU A 199 17.60 -8.80 -7.81
CA GLU A 199 17.89 -10.22 -7.73
C GLU A 199 18.24 -10.59 -6.28
N LYS A 200 17.41 -11.41 -5.66
CA LYS A 200 17.52 -11.74 -4.24
C LYS A 200 18.69 -12.71 -3.95
N ARG A 201 19.08 -13.54 -4.92
CA ARG A 201 20.15 -14.54 -4.78
C ARG A 201 20.94 -14.73 -6.06
N THR A 202 22.26 -14.73 -5.93
CA THR A 202 23.21 -15.02 -7.01
C THR A 202 23.71 -16.48 -7.00
N THR A 203 23.48 -17.23 -5.93
CA THR A 203 23.94 -18.63 -5.80
C THR A 203 22.79 -19.62 -5.93
N ARG A 204 22.93 -20.59 -6.88
CA ARG A 204 22.07 -21.77 -6.93
C ARG A 204 22.28 -22.59 -5.65
N GLU A 205 21.21 -22.90 -4.93
CA GLU A 205 21.27 -23.96 -3.94
C GLU A 205 21.47 -25.29 -4.69
N ASN A 206 22.57 -25.97 -4.41
CA ASN A 206 22.72 -27.37 -4.80
C ASN A 206 21.68 -28.16 -4.00
N ARG A 207 20.71 -28.73 -4.72
CA ARG A 207 19.77 -29.69 -4.20
C ARG A 207 20.46 -31.08 -4.09
#